data_cb2282ce23d0b7dfe8e121a4d57a4552
#
_entry.id   cb2282ce23d0b7dfe8e121a4d57a4552
#
_cell.length_a   1.000
_cell.length_b   1.000
_cell.length_c   1.000
_cell.angle_alpha   90.00
_cell.angle_beta   90.00
_cell.angle_gamma   90.00
#
_symmetry.space_group_name_H-M   'P 1'
#
loop_
_entity.id
_entity.type
_entity.pdbx_description
1 polymer ?
#
loop_
_entity_poly.entity_id
_entity_poly.type
_entity_poly.pdbx_seq_one_letter_code
_entity_poly.pdbx_strand_id
1 'polypeptide(L)'
;LAELSVSASQAPIFFIGMLHQTLDFYAKELDAQTKNEWRKIQGRFEEITFVESIEQTIRIISRAIIQTFSKSQTADLKRVIKQPVQGVLDSKIFPNLLKIRESVEFFHAAYPLHPVTAILLPILAQKLGQNERTVFTYLGSSEQYGFQAQIAELNYPDSILPAALFDYFVTNQASYIYDHYTHKRWLEVLDAIDRLGDADVSVVKTLKTIGLLNIVGSSSNLRCSREFLEIIFEKKELTKSLSLLEKKSIITYRSFNNEYRVWQGSDFDFEQSLSHELAQLESFDLAHELNSLMPPLPLVAKRYSVTSGTLRTIPSQYLAESMLISGLDVDQSTPQAFLLLKNSQKLKPAALKIITGLPENIIVLDVSSDLGIE
;
A
#
# COMPACT_ATOMS: atom_id res chain seq x y z
N LEU A 1 20.28 31.51 -7.10
CA LEU A 1 21.00 30.37 -7.71
C LEU A 1 20.28 29.87 -8.97
N ALA A 2 18.97 29.59 -8.93
CA ALA A 2 18.17 29.19 -10.10
C ALA A 2 18.19 30.29 -11.20
N GLU A 3 18.18 31.58 -10.83
CA GLU A 3 18.31 32.70 -11.78
C GLU A 3 19.71 32.79 -12.39
N LEU A 4 20.76 32.50 -11.62
CA LEU A 4 22.13 32.44 -12.11
C LEU A 4 22.34 31.34 -13.16
N SER A 5 21.73 30.18 -12.99
CA SER A 5 21.83 29.09 -13.96
C SER A 5 21.12 29.39 -15.29
N VAL A 6 20.05 30.19 -15.27
CA VAL A 6 19.29 30.59 -16.47
C VAL A 6 19.94 31.79 -17.18
N SER A 7 20.61 32.69 -16.45
CA SER A 7 21.22 33.90 -17.01
C SER A 7 22.65 33.70 -17.54
N ALA A 8 23.26 32.51 -17.31
CA ALA A 8 24.62 32.21 -17.74
C ALA A 8 24.69 31.88 -19.26
N SER A 9 24.47 32.88 -20.10
CA SER A 9 24.52 32.70 -21.56
C SER A 9 25.92 32.44 -22.12
N GLN A 10 26.98 32.53 -21.31
CA GLN A 10 28.37 32.35 -21.75
C GLN A 10 29.12 31.17 -21.12
N ALA A 11 28.62 30.56 -20.06
CA ALA A 11 29.20 29.35 -19.46
C ALA A 11 28.10 28.50 -18.84
N PRO A 12 28.06 27.18 -19.11
CA PRO A 12 27.08 26.29 -18.48
C PRO A 12 27.43 26.14 -16.99
N ILE A 13 26.50 26.56 -16.13
CA ILE A 13 26.61 26.41 -14.68
C ILE A 13 25.61 25.32 -14.27
N PHE A 14 26.10 24.20 -13.69
CA PHE A 14 25.28 23.16 -13.11
C PHE A 14 25.25 23.32 -11.60
N PHE A 15 24.05 23.40 -11.04
CA PHE A 15 23.86 23.42 -9.60
C PHE A 15 23.24 22.09 -9.17
N ILE A 16 23.92 21.37 -8.29
CA ILE A 16 23.46 20.10 -7.72
C ILE A 16 23.24 20.32 -6.23
N GLY A 17 21.97 20.24 -5.79
CA GLY A 17 21.58 20.27 -4.39
C GLY A 17 21.18 18.88 -3.91
N MET A 18 21.67 18.44 -2.75
CA MET A 18 21.24 17.21 -2.10
C MET A 18 20.37 17.56 -0.89
N LEU A 19 19.19 16.97 -0.85
CA LEU A 19 18.23 17.15 0.22
C LEU A 19 17.92 15.78 0.87
N HIS A 20 17.68 15.75 2.16
CA HIS A 20 17.28 14.53 2.87
C HIS A 20 15.80 14.17 2.65
N GLN A 21 14.99 15.15 2.29
CA GLN A 21 13.56 15.03 2.07
C GLN A 21 13.20 15.75 0.77
N THR A 22 12.01 15.48 0.22
CA THR A 22 11.51 16.21 -0.94
C THR A 22 11.32 17.70 -0.62
N LEU A 23 11.40 18.55 -1.64
CA LEU A 23 11.11 19.97 -1.48
C LEU A 23 9.71 20.22 -0.89
N ASP A 24 8.72 19.40 -1.26
CA ASP A 24 7.36 19.48 -0.73
C ASP A 24 7.29 19.18 0.78
N PHE A 25 8.17 18.33 1.30
CA PHE A 25 8.24 18.05 2.74
C PHE A 25 8.66 19.31 3.52
N TYR A 26 9.70 20.01 3.05
CA TYR A 26 10.14 21.26 3.68
C TYR A 26 9.12 22.38 3.54
N ALA A 27 8.27 22.32 2.53
CA ALA A 27 7.21 23.30 2.32
C ALA A 27 5.93 23.06 3.14
N LYS A 28 5.81 21.94 3.88
CA LYS A 28 4.57 21.57 4.60
C LYS A 28 4.08 22.65 5.56
N GLU A 29 5.00 23.30 6.29
CA GLU A 29 4.68 24.31 7.31
C GLU A 29 4.59 25.74 6.76
N LEU A 30 4.87 25.93 5.46
CA LEU A 30 4.81 27.23 4.83
C LEU A 30 3.38 27.65 4.51
N ASP A 31 3.11 28.95 4.51
CA ASP A 31 1.84 29.50 4.05
C ASP A 31 1.59 29.26 2.54
N ALA A 32 0.37 29.47 2.08
CA ALA A 32 -0.03 29.19 0.70
C ALA A 32 0.74 30.04 -0.34
N GLN A 33 1.10 31.27 0.00
CA GLN A 33 1.83 32.17 -0.90
C GLN A 33 3.27 31.71 -1.05
N THR A 34 3.94 31.40 0.03
CA THR A 34 5.30 30.88 0.06
C THR A 34 5.40 29.50 -0.61
N LYS A 35 4.39 28.61 -0.43
CA LYS A 35 4.29 27.34 -1.16
C LYS A 35 4.26 27.53 -2.68
N ASN A 36 3.54 28.52 -3.17
CA ASN A 36 3.46 28.79 -4.60
C ASN A 36 4.81 29.30 -5.16
N GLU A 37 5.54 30.10 -4.39
CA GLU A 37 6.89 30.53 -4.79
C GLU A 37 7.88 29.34 -4.78
N TRP A 38 7.80 28.45 -3.79
CA TRP A 38 8.60 27.22 -3.76
C TRP A 38 8.34 26.32 -4.96
N ARG A 39 7.08 26.16 -5.37
CA ARG A 39 6.73 25.38 -6.58
C ARG A 39 7.32 25.97 -7.86
N LYS A 40 7.40 27.30 -7.97
CA LYS A 40 8.07 27.96 -9.10
C LYS A 40 9.59 27.68 -9.11
N ILE A 41 10.20 27.61 -7.94
CA ILE A 41 11.61 27.26 -7.80
C ILE A 41 11.81 25.80 -8.14
N GLN A 42 11.00 24.89 -7.57
CA GLN A 42 11.04 23.44 -7.80
C GLN A 42 10.91 23.11 -9.29
N GLY A 43 10.01 23.77 -10.02
CA GLY A 43 9.83 23.57 -11.46
C GLY A 43 11.03 23.96 -12.33
N ARG A 44 12.07 24.59 -11.75
CA ARG A 44 13.33 24.92 -12.44
C ARG A 44 14.45 23.90 -12.17
N PHE A 45 14.21 22.94 -11.28
CA PHE A 45 15.13 21.86 -10.96
C PHE A 45 14.63 20.55 -11.55
N GLU A 46 15.55 19.74 -12.00
CA GLU A 46 15.28 18.32 -12.26
C GLU A 46 15.46 17.57 -10.94
N GLU A 47 14.38 17.00 -10.42
CA GLU A 47 14.39 16.23 -9.18
C GLU A 47 14.76 14.78 -9.50
N ILE A 48 15.93 14.37 -9.04
CA ILE A 48 16.39 12.99 -9.13
C ILE A 48 16.16 12.34 -7.75
N THR A 49 15.13 11.52 -7.66
CA THR A 49 14.77 10.84 -6.41
C THR A 49 15.65 9.61 -6.21
N PHE A 50 16.51 9.64 -5.20
CA PHE A 50 17.28 8.47 -4.76
C PHE A 50 16.46 7.70 -3.71
N VAL A 51 15.42 7.01 -4.16
CA VAL A 51 14.69 6.06 -3.30
C VAL A 51 15.19 4.68 -3.65
N GLU A 52 15.84 4.03 -2.71
CA GLU A 52 16.20 2.63 -2.87
C GLU A 52 14.96 1.75 -2.91
N SER A 53 14.96 0.80 -3.82
CA SER A 53 13.89 -0.19 -3.85
C SER A 53 13.99 -1.12 -2.63
N ILE A 54 12.87 -1.71 -2.24
CA ILE A 54 12.84 -2.68 -1.14
C ILE A 54 13.82 -3.82 -1.42
N GLU A 55 13.93 -4.27 -2.67
CA GLU A 55 14.87 -5.32 -3.07
C GLU A 55 16.33 -4.89 -2.88
N GLN A 56 16.67 -3.65 -3.20
CA GLN A 56 18.03 -3.12 -2.99
C GLN A 56 18.35 -3.09 -1.50
N THR A 57 17.43 -2.60 -0.67
CA THR A 57 17.61 -2.58 0.79
C THR A 57 17.76 -3.99 1.37
N ILE A 58 16.97 -4.98 0.91
CA ILE A 58 17.15 -6.38 1.34
C ILE A 58 18.52 -6.93 0.89
N ARG A 59 19.03 -6.56 -0.29
CA ARG A 59 20.41 -6.93 -0.71
C ARG A 59 21.47 -6.33 0.20
N ILE A 60 21.28 -5.09 0.65
CA ILE A 60 22.18 -4.45 1.61
C ILE A 60 22.13 -5.19 2.95
N ILE A 61 20.92 -5.49 3.46
CA ILE A 61 20.71 -6.29 4.68
C ILE A 61 21.44 -7.63 4.56
N SER A 62 21.28 -8.35 3.45
CA SER A 62 21.88 -9.66 3.24
C SER A 62 23.42 -9.63 3.20
N ARG A 63 24.01 -8.51 2.77
CA ARG A 63 25.47 -8.31 2.80
C ARG A 63 25.99 -7.94 4.19
N ALA A 64 25.15 -7.35 5.03
CA ALA A 64 25.50 -7.01 6.41
C ALA A 64 25.44 -8.24 7.34
N ILE A 65 24.72 -9.29 6.96
CA ILE A 65 24.59 -10.53 7.74
C ILE A 65 25.62 -11.55 7.28
N ILE A 66 26.56 -11.87 8.17
CA ILE A 66 27.58 -12.90 7.93
C ILE A 66 27.04 -14.24 8.43
N GLN A 67 26.94 -15.22 7.53
CA GLN A 67 26.44 -16.56 7.83
C GLN A 67 27.60 -17.56 7.86
N THR A 68 27.67 -18.41 8.90
CA THR A 68 28.71 -19.42 9.09
C THR A 68 28.12 -20.83 9.12
N PHE A 69 27.15 -21.11 8.23
CA PHE A 69 26.48 -22.41 8.15
C PHE A 69 27.27 -23.44 7.36
N SER A 70 27.17 -24.70 7.77
CA SER A 70 27.63 -25.84 6.97
C SER A 70 26.77 -25.99 5.69
N LYS A 71 27.28 -26.75 4.72
CA LYS A 71 26.53 -27.02 3.47
C LYS A 71 25.19 -27.72 3.74
N SER A 72 25.12 -28.62 4.73
CA SER A 72 23.87 -29.29 5.12
C SER A 72 22.88 -28.31 5.73
N GLN A 73 23.30 -27.49 6.68
CA GLN A 73 22.45 -26.45 7.27
C GLN A 73 21.93 -25.47 6.24
N THR A 74 22.79 -25.03 5.32
CA THR A 74 22.36 -24.16 4.21
C THR A 74 21.26 -24.80 3.35
N ALA A 75 21.41 -26.11 3.04
CA ALA A 75 20.40 -26.83 2.26
C ALA A 75 19.07 -26.98 3.01
N ASP A 76 19.13 -27.26 4.30
CA ASP A 76 17.95 -27.38 5.16
C ASP A 76 17.24 -26.03 5.31
N LEU A 77 17.95 -24.93 5.55
CA LEU A 77 17.39 -23.60 5.59
C LEU A 77 16.69 -23.22 4.31
N LYS A 78 17.31 -23.47 3.14
CA LYS A 78 16.68 -23.21 1.84
C LYS A 78 15.40 -24.00 1.66
N ARG A 79 15.33 -25.21 2.23
CA ARG A 79 14.09 -26.01 2.21
C ARG A 79 13.00 -25.38 3.09
N VAL A 80 13.37 -24.97 4.31
CA VAL A 80 12.46 -24.34 5.26
C VAL A 80 11.89 -23.04 4.72
N ILE A 81 12.73 -22.14 4.19
CA ILE A 81 12.27 -20.82 3.70
C ILE A 81 11.55 -20.89 2.35
N LYS A 82 11.62 -22.02 1.62
CA LYS A 82 11.02 -22.15 0.28
C LYS A 82 9.51 -21.90 0.28
N GLN A 83 8.80 -22.40 1.29
CA GLN A 83 7.34 -22.21 1.40
C GLN A 83 6.98 -20.75 1.67
N PRO A 84 7.55 -20.08 2.68
CA PRO A 84 7.33 -18.64 2.87
C PRO A 84 7.69 -17.80 1.64
N VAL A 85 8.79 -18.10 0.97
CA VAL A 85 9.19 -17.38 -0.25
C VAL A 85 8.17 -17.58 -1.37
N GLN A 86 7.67 -18.81 -1.57
CA GLN A 86 6.61 -19.07 -2.55
C GLN A 86 5.36 -18.25 -2.24
N GLY A 87 4.93 -18.24 -0.98
CA GLY A 87 3.78 -17.43 -0.55
C GLY A 87 3.97 -15.93 -0.81
N VAL A 88 5.18 -15.40 -0.58
CA VAL A 88 5.51 -14.00 -0.92
C VAL A 88 5.41 -13.75 -2.42
N LEU A 89 5.88 -14.66 -3.25
CA LEU A 89 5.77 -14.56 -4.72
C LEU A 89 4.30 -14.58 -5.18
N ASP A 90 3.52 -15.50 -4.63
CA ASP A 90 2.11 -15.68 -4.99
C ASP A 90 1.26 -14.45 -4.57
N SER A 91 1.67 -13.74 -3.52
CA SER A 91 1.01 -12.52 -3.05
C SER A 91 1.16 -11.31 -3.98
N LYS A 92 2.01 -11.42 -5.03
CA LYS A 92 2.29 -10.36 -6.02
C LYS A 92 2.70 -8.99 -5.43
N ILE A 93 3.23 -8.98 -4.22
CA ILE A 93 3.77 -7.77 -3.57
C ILE A 93 4.92 -7.19 -4.38
N PHE A 94 5.66 -8.06 -5.06
CA PHE A 94 6.77 -7.71 -5.93
C PHE A 94 6.49 -8.20 -7.36
N PRO A 95 5.90 -7.38 -8.24
CA PRO A 95 5.53 -7.80 -9.60
C PRO A 95 6.72 -8.19 -10.48
N ASN A 96 7.93 -7.75 -10.12
CA ASN A 96 9.16 -8.01 -10.89
C ASN A 96 10.10 -9.03 -10.22
N LEU A 97 9.63 -9.77 -9.22
CA LEU A 97 10.50 -10.72 -8.54
C LEU A 97 10.86 -11.93 -9.39
N LEU A 98 12.12 -12.26 -9.26
CA LEU A 98 12.93 -13.37 -9.72
C LEU A 98 12.18 -14.71 -9.70
N LYS A 99 12.63 -15.66 -10.49
CA LYS A 99 12.19 -17.07 -10.42
C LYS A 99 12.36 -17.59 -9.00
N ILE A 100 11.51 -18.54 -8.59
CA ILE A 100 11.48 -19.08 -7.21
C ILE A 100 12.88 -19.44 -6.68
N ARG A 101 13.74 -20.02 -7.50
CA ARG A 101 15.10 -20.40 -7.09
C ARG A 101 15.96 -19.20 -6.70
N GLU A 102 15.93 -18.14 -7.49
CA GLU A 102 16.68 -16.90 -7.26
C GLU A 102 16.12 -16.17 -6.05
N SER A 103 14.80 -16.21 -5.85
CA SER A 103 14.14 -15.63 -4.68
C SER A 103 14.49 -16.38 -3.39
N VAL A 104 14.59 -17.72 -3.42
CA VAL A 104 15.05 -18.51 -2.26
C VAL A 104 16.48 -18.15 -1.88
N GLU A 105 17.40 -18.02 -2.86
CA GLU A 105 18.77 -17.57 -2.58
C GLU A 105 18.80 -16.16 -1.99
N PHE A 106 17.99 -15.26 -2.54
CA PHE A 106 17.87 -13.89 -2.11
C PHE A 106 17.43 -13.77 -0.64
N PHE A 107 16.34 -14.44 -0.24
CA PHE A 107 15.86 -14.42 1.13
C PHE A 107 16.69 -15.27 2.09
N HIS A 108 17.32 -16.36 1.60
CA HIS A 108 18.26 -17.11 2.40
C HIS A 108 19.44 -16.24 2.86
N ALA A 109 19.93 -15.36 2.00
CA ALA A 109 21.03 -14.46 2.36
C ALA A 109 20.65 -13.46 3.47
N ALA A 110 19.36 -13.19 3.69
CA ALA A 110 18.84 -12.34 4.76
C ALA A 110 18.45 -13.13 6.04
N TYR A 111 18.60 -14.47 6.06
CA TYR A 111 18.34 -15.26 7.27
C TYR A 111 19.26 -14.78 8.43
N PRO A 112 18.78 -14.67 9.67
CA PRO A 112 17.57 -15.27 10.23
C PRO A 112 16.29 -14.43 10.12
N LEU A 113 16.26 -13.35 9.36
CA LEU A 113 14.99 -12.67 9.11
C LEU A 113 14.04 -13.56 8.30
N HIS A 114 12.81 -13.71 8.79
CA HIS A 114 11.75 -14.32 7.99
C HIS A 114 11.53 -13.50 6.69
N PRO A 115 11.22 -14.09 5.52
CA PRO A 115 11.04 -13.35 4.28
C PRO A 115 10.11 -12.12 4.42
N VAL A 116 9.00 -12.26 5.13
CA VAL A 116 8.08 -11.13 5.38
C VAL A 116 8.72 -10.07 6.30
N THR A 117 9.50 -10.47 7.30
CA THR A 117 10.24 -9.53 8.17
C THR A 117 11.28 -8.73 7.37
N ALA A 118 12.01 -9.41 6.49
CA ALA A 118 12.97 -8.76 5.59
C ALA A 118 12.33 -7.74 4.65
N ILE A 119 11.07 -7.96 4.26
CA ILE A 119 10.27 -7.03 3.45
C ILE A 119 9.74 -5.87 4.29
N LEU A 120 9.23 -6.14 5.47
CA LEU A 120 8.61 -5.13 6.34
C LEU A 120 9.63 -4.15 6.91
N LEU A 121 10.84 -4.58 7.20
CA LEU A 121 11.88 -3.74 7.79
C LEU A 121 12.21 -2.50 6.93
N PRO A 122 12.53 -2.61 5.63
CA PRO A 122 12.72 -1.44 4.77
C PRO A 122 11.50 -0.53 4.68
N ILE A 123 10.29 -1.12 4.57
CA ILE A 123 9.05 -0.35 4.45
C ILE A 123 8.80 0.47 5.72
N LEU A 124 9.00 -0.13 6.89
CA LEU A 124 8.88 0.58 8.17
C LEU A 124 9.94 1.67 8.31
N ALA A 125 11.19 1.40 7.93
CA ALA A 125 12.25 2.37 7.96
C ALA A 125 11.97 3.59 7.07
N GLN A 126 11.43 3.37 5.86
CA GLN A 126 11.00 4.44 4.96
C GLN A 126 9.84 5.25 5.53
N LYS A 127 8.83 4.59 6.13
CA LYS A 127 7.69 5.27 6.74
C LYS A 127 8.06 6.11 7.96
N LEU A 128 8.99 5.63 8.75
CA LEU A 128 9.42 6.32 9.97
C LEU A 128 10.51 7.40 9.71
N GLY A 129 10.84 7.63 8.44
CA GLY A 129 11.54 8.83 7.98
C GLY A 129 13.07 8.84 8.12
N GLN A 130 13.71 7.72 8.49
CA GLN A 130 15.18 7.62 8.56
C GLN A 130 15.80 6.55 7.64
N ASN A 131 15.01 5.95 6.76
CA ASN A 131 15.47 5.02 5.71
C ASN A 131 16.56 4.02 6.17
N GLU A 132 17.70 4.01 5.49
CA GLU A 132 18.79 3.06 5.73
C GLU A 132 19.38 3.17 7.13
N ARG A 133 19.43 4.37 7.73
CA ARG A 133 19.96 4.55 9.07
C ARG A 133 19.19 3.72 10.09
N THR A 134 17.87 3.69 10.01
CA THR A 134 17.02 2.86 10.87
C THR A 134 17.29 1.37 10.65
N VAL A 135 17.46 0.93 9.40
CA VAL A 135 17.80 -0.47 9.07
C VAL A 135 19.14 -0.86 9.67
N PHE A 136 20.16 -0.03 9.50
CA PHE A 136 21.49 -0.31 10.06
C PHE A 136 21.54 -0.25 11.58
N THR A 137 20.77 0.66 12.19
CA THR A 137 20.65 0.71 13.65
C THR A 137 19.99 -0.57 14.16
N TYR A 138 18.90 -1.03 13.55
CA TYR A 138 18.28 -2.31 13.91
C TYR A 138 19.25 -3.49 13.82
N LEU A 139 20.07 -3.56 12.75
CA LEU A 139 21.00 -4.68 12.52
C LEU A 139 22.22 -4.64 13.43
N GLY A 140 22.76 -3.45 13.70
CA GLY A 140 24.08 -3.29 14.31
C GLY A 140 24.11 -2.83 15.75
N SER A 141 22.99 -2.29 16.28
CA SER A 141 22.95 -1.82 17.67
C SER A 141 22.70 -2.96 18.66
N SER A 142 23.08 -2.74 19.91
CA SER A 142 22.75 -3.60 21.05
C SER A 142 21.43 -3.21 21.73
N GLU A 143 20.56 -2.49 21.02
CA GLU A 143 19.26 -2.06 21.51
C GLU A 143 18.35 -3.27 21.82
N GLN A 144 17.49 -3.10 22.82
CA GLN A 144 16.51 -4.12 23.19
C GLN A 144 15.60 -4.44 21.98
N TYR A 145 15.34 -5.73 21.77
CA TYR A 145 14.60 -6.25 20.59
C TYR A 145 15.26 -5.98 19.23
N GLY A 146 16.47 -5.41 19.20
CA GLY A 146 17.26 -5.29 17.96
C GLY A 146 17.71 -6.64 17.44
N PHE A 147 18.24 -6.67 16.23
CA PHE A 147 18.66 -7.90 15.55
C PHE A 147 19.68 -8.72 16.36
N GLN A 148 20.66 -8.06 17.00
CA GLN A 148 21.66 -8.73 17.84
C GLN A 148 21.02 -9.43 19.04
N ALA A 149 20.08 -8.77 19.73
CA ALA A 149 19.36 -9.35 20.86
C ALA A 149 18.50 -10.54 20.40
N GLN A 150 17.83 -10.43 19.27
CA GLN A 150 17.01 -11.50 18.72
C GLN A 150 17.81 -12.74 18.32
N ILE A 151 19.00 -12.57 17.71
CA ILE A 151 19.88 -13.70 17.36
C ILE A 151 20.35 -14.45 18.60
N ALA A 152 20.64 -13.75 19.69
CA ALA A 152 21.14 -14.39 20.91
C ALA A 152 20.13 -15.37 21.53
N GLU A 153 18.83 -15.15 21.29
CA GLU A 153 17.74 -15.99 21.83
C GLU A 153 17.18 -16.97 20.79
N LEU A 154 17.57 -16.83 19.51
CA LEU A 154 16.98 -17.60 18.41
C LEU A 154 17.58 -19.01 18.34
N ASN A 155 16.71 -20.01 18.26
CA ASN A 155 17.11 -21.39 18.02
C ASN A 155 17.07 -21.73 16.52
N TYR A 156 18.11 -22.39 16.04
CA TYR A 156 18.10 -22.93 14.68
C TYR A 156 17.06 -24.06 14.56
N PRO A 157 16.21 -24.11 13.50
CA PRO A 157 16.20 -23.26 12.29
C PRO A 157 15.16 -22.11 12.32
N ASP A 158 14.78 -21.62 13.48
CA ASP A 158 13.76 -20.58 13.61
C ASP A 158 14.16 -19.28 12.91
N SER A 159 13.18 -18.42 12.68
CA SER A 159 13.37 -17.12 12.03
C SER A 159 12.81 -15.99 12.89
N ILE A 160 13.39 -14.80 12.74
CA ILE A 160 12.88 -13.58 13.36
C ILE A 160 11.60 -13.17 12.64
N LEU A 161 10.45 -13.30 13.31
CA LEU A 161 9.12 -13.00 12.78
C LEU A 161 8.82 -11.48 12.81
N PRO A 162 7.82 -11.00 12.04
CA PRO A 162 7.45 -9.58 12.02
C PRO A 162 7.10 -9.00 13.40
N ALA A 163 6.55 -9.78 14.31
CA ALA A 163 6.24 -9.34 15.68
C ALA A 163 7.44 -8.74 16.40
N ALA A 164 8.66 -9.22 16.14
CA ALA A 164 9.89 -8.69 16.73
C ALA A 164 10.19 -7.25 16.26
N LEU A 165 9.83 -6.90 15.02
CA LEU A 165 9.94 -5.52 14.55
C LEU A 165 8.98 -4.60 15.30
N PHE A 166 7.76 -5.06 15.61
CA PHE A 166 6.83 -4.28 16.41
C PHE A 166 7.45 -3.90 17.75
N ASP A 167 8.00 -4.88 18.48
CA ASP A 167 8.63 -4.66 19.78
C ASP A 167 9.83 -3.71 19.68
N TYR A 168 10.66 -3.89 18.66
CA TYR A 168 11.80 -3.00 18.41
C TYR A 168 11.39 -1.56 18.19
N PHE A 169 10.45 -1.31 17.28
CA PHE A 169 10.03 0.04 16.92
C PHE A 169 9.32 0.73 18.09
N VAL A 170 8.44 0.04 18.81
CA VAL A 170 7.76 0.60 19.97
C VAL A 170 8.74 0.99 21.07
N THR A 171 9.75 0.17 21.31
CA THR A 171 10.70 0.40 22.41
C THR A 171 11.75 1.46 22.07
N ASN A 172 12.32 1.42 20.87
CA ASN A 172 13.50 2.22 20.54
C ASN A 172 13.22 3.43 19.66
N GLN A 173 12.06 3.49 19.01
CA GLN A 173 11.72 4.51 18.03
C GLN A 173 10.45 5.28 18.42
N ALA A 174 10.17 5.41 19.72
CA ALA A 174 8.95 6.05 20.23
C ALA A 174 8.73 7.47 19.69
N SER A 175 9.79 8.28 19.50
CA SER A 175 9.70 9.63 18.95
C SER A 175 9.19 9.70 17.51
N TYR A 176 9.42 8.66 16.70
CA TYR A 176 8.98 8.58 15.30
C TYR A 176 7.58 7.99 15.17
N ILE A 177 7.14 7.21 16.15
CA ILE A 177 5.77 6.71 16.24
C ILE A 177 4.78 7.87 16.39
N TYR A 178 5.22 9.02 16.89
CA TYR A 178 4.40 10.23 17.05
C TYR A 178 4.15 11.02 15.77
N ASP A 179 4.60 10.57 14.60
CA ASP A 179 4.23 11.21 13.34
C ASP A 179 2.72 11.04 13.07
N HIS A 180 2.06 12.12 12.71
CA HIS A 180 0.61 12.31 12.75
C HIS A 180 -0.24 11.24 12.03
N TYR A 181 0.32 10.56 10.99
CA TYR A 181 -0.41 9.58 10.19
C TYR A 181 -0.38 8.15 10.72
N THR A 182 0.72 7.74 11.35
CA THR A 182 0.90 6.36 11.83
C THR A 182 0.66 6.22 13.33
N HIS A 183 0.81 7.31 14.08
CA HIS A 183 0.67 7.33 15.54
C HIS A 183 -0.60 6.65 16.04
N LYS A 184 -1.75 7.04 15.49
CA LYS A 184 -3.03 6.46 15.86
C LYS A 184 -3.04 4.94 15.71
N ARG A 185 -2.46 4.40 14.63
CA ARG A 185 -2.39 2.95 14.37
C ARG A 185 -1.51 2.21 15.36
N TRP A 186 -0.39 2.80 15.75
CA TRP A 186 0.48 2.21 16.78
C TRP A 186 -0.23 2.15 18.13
N LEU A 187 -0.93 3.21 18.53
CA LEU A 187 -1.71 3.25 19.76
C LEU A 187 -2.87 2.24 19.75
N GLU A 188 -3.55 2.08 18.62
CA GLU A 188 -4.61 1.06 18.45
C GLU A 188 -4.08 -0.36 18.72
N VAL A 189 -2.87 -0.67 18.27
CA VAL A 189 -2.26 -1.99 18.50
C VAL A 189 -1.83 -2.14 19.95
N LEU A 190 -1.25 -1.12 20.57
CA LEU A 190 -0.86 -1.15 21.98
C LEU A 190 -2.08 -1.34 22.89
N ASP A 191 -3.15 -0.58 22.67
CA ASP A 191 -4.42 -0.73 23.39
C ASP A 191 -5.03 -2.13 23.17
N ALA A 192 -4.94 -2.66 21.97
CA ALA A 192 -5.41 -4.02 21.67
C ALA A 192 -4.60 -5.10 22.44
N ILE A 193 -3.29 -4.89 22.60
CA ILE A 193 -2.44 -5.79 23.40
C ILE A 193 -2.83 -5.70 24.88
N ASP A 194 -3.06 -4.50 25.40
CA ASP A 194 -3.48 -4.31 26.79
C ASP A 194 -4.87 -4.94 27.04
N ARG A 195 -5.82 -4.77 26.14
CA ARG A 195 -7.15 -5.42 26.22
C ARG A 195 -7.10 -6.93 26.09
N LEU A 196 -6.12 -7.47 25.34
CA LEU A 196 -5.94 -8.92 25.20
C LEU A 196 -5.59 -9.56 26.56
N GLY A 197 -4.80 -8.85 27.40
CA GLY A 197 -4.33 -9.32 28.70
C GLY A 197 -3.41 -10.53 28.57
N ASP A 198 -3.45 -11.41 29.57
CA ASP A 198 -2.68 -12.65 29.56
C ASP A 198 -3.17 -13.57 28.45
N ALA A 199 -2.32 -13.80 27.48
CA ALA A 199 -2.57 -14.69 26.34
C ALA A 199 -1.29 -15.43 25.95
N ASP A 200 -1.44 -16.53 25.24
CA ASP A 200 -0.33 -17.29 24.70
C ASP A 200 0.58 -16.41 23.83
N VAL A 201 1.88 -16.64 23.89
CA VAL A 201 2.89 -15.90 23.12
C VAL A 201 2.57 -15.90 21.62
N SER A 202 2.03 -16.98 21.09
CA SER A 202 1.64 -17.09 19.67
C SER A 202 0.50 -16.14 19.31
N VAL A 203 -0.47 -15.97 20.20
CA VAL A 203 -1.60 -15.02 20.00
C VAL A 203 -1.09 -13.58 19.98
N VAL A 204 -0.19 -13.23 20.92
CA VAL A 204 0.41 -11.90 20.98
C VAL A 204 1.26 -11.63 19.73
N LYS A 205 2.07 -12.59 19.28
CA LYS A 205 2.86 -12.48 18.05
C LYS A 205 1.96 -12.28 16.82
N THR A 206 0.83 -13.00 16.77
CA THR A 206 -0.16 -12.85 15.69
C THR A 206 -0.77 -11.45 15.70
N LEU A 207 -1.21 -10.95 16.87
CA LEU A 207 -1.77 -9.60 17.02
C LEU A 207 -0.77 -8.50 16.60
N LYS A 208 0.47 -8.58 17.08
CA LYS A 208 1.55 -7.64 16.71
C LYS A 208 1.81 -7.64 15.20
N THR A 209 1.79 -8.83 14.58
CA THR A 209 1.97 -8.96 13.13
C THR A 209 0.80 -8.35 12.35
N ILE A 210 -0.44 -8.61 12.75
CA ILE A 210 -1.65 -7.97 12.17
C ILE A 210 -1.54 -6.46 12.31
N GLY A 211 -1.17 -5.97 13.49
CA GLY A 211 -0.96 -4.55 13.74
C GLY A 211 0.06 -3.90 12.81
N LEU A 212 1.24 -4.53 12.66
CA LEU A 212 2.27 -4.05 11.73
C LEU A 212 1.77 -4.00 10.28
N LEU A 213 1.09 -5.06 9.81
CA LEU A 213 0.52 -5.09 8.47
C LEU A 213 -0.54 -4.00 8.29
N ASN A 214 -1.34 -3.70 9.31
CA ASN A 214 -2.31 -2.59 9.26
C ASN A 214 -1.63 -1.21 9.24
N ILE A 215 -0.50 -1.04 9.92
CA ILE A 215 0.30 0.20 9.91
C ILE A 215 0.93 0.41 8.53
N VAL A 216 1.46 -0.66 7.94
CA VAL A 216 2.16 -0.63 6.64
C VAL A 216 1.18 -0.62 5.48
N GLY A 217 0.10 -1.37 5.55
CA GLY A 217 -0.80 -1.70 4.44
C GLY A 217 -1.49 -0.52 3.77
N SER A 218 -1.65 0.62 4.47
CA SER A 218 -2.26 1.83 3.89
C SER A 218 -1.44 2.48 2.75
N SER A 219 -0.17 2.13 2.62
CA SER A 219 0.75 2.69 1.60
C SER A 219 1.46 1.62 0.76
N SER A 220 1.23 0.35 1.05
CA SER A 220 1.78 -0.78 0.31
C SER A 220 0.64 -1.77 0.01
N ASN A 221 0.72 -2.52 -1.07
CA ASN A 221 -0.26 -3.58 -1.39
C ASN A 221 -0.21 -4.78 -0.43
N LEU A 222 0.33 -4.59 0.78
CA LEU A 222 0.44 -5.58 1.85
C LEU A 222 -0.88 -5.66 2.63
N ARG A 223 -1.81 -6.48 2.15
CA ARG A 223 -3.07 -6.72 2.86
C ARG A 223 -2.86 -7.80 3.93
N CYS A 224 -3.41 -7.57 5.12
CA CYS A 224 -3.40 -8.53 6.20
C CYS A 224 -4.49 -9.59 5.99
N SER A 225 -4.39 -10.38 4.91
CA SER A 225 -5.31 -11.48 4.64
C SER A 225 -4.90 -12.74 5.41
N ARG A 226 -5.83 -13.70 5.50
CA ARG A 226 -5.54 -14.99 6.13
C ARG A 226 -4.43 -15.72 5.39
N GLU A 227 -4.47 -15.72 4.06
CA GLU A 227 -3.48 -16.37 3.21
C GLU A 227 -2.10 -15.76 3.43
N PHE A 228 -2.02 -14.44 3.63
CA PHE A 228 -0.76 -13.77 3.92
C PHE A 228 -0.21 -14.13 5.31
N LEU A 229 -1.08 -14.24 6.32
CA LEU A 229 -0.68 -14.67 7.65
C LEU A 229 -0.22 -16.15 7.68
N GLU A 230 -0.79 -17.00 6.83
CA GLU A 230 -0.37 -18.41 6.65
C GLU A 230 1.05 -18.54 6.04
N ILE A 231 1.63 -17.47 5.49
CA ILE A 231 3.04 -17.43 5.09
C ILE A 231 3.97 -17.35 6.31
N ILE A 232 3.50 -16.72 7.39
CA ILE A 232 4.29 -16.37 8.58
C ILE A 232 4.10 -17.41 9.69
N PHE A 233 2.88 -17.90 9.86
CA PHE A 233 2.47 -18.77 10.95
C PHE A 233 1.97 -20.12 10.47
N GLU A 234 2.15 -21.15 11.30
CA GLU A 234 1.57 -22.45 11.04
C GLU A 234 0.03 -22.36 11.07
N LYS A 235 -0.62 -22.94 10.07
CA LYS A 235 -2.07 -22.84 9.84
C LYS A 235 -2.92 -23.20 11.07
N LYS A 236 -2.53 -24.26 11.82
CA LYS A 236 -3.27 -24.71 13.00
C LYS A 236 -3.18 -23.70 14.15
N GLU A 237 -2.00 -23.17 14.38
CA GLU A 237 -1.73 -22.17 15.41
C GLU A 237 -2.37 -20.84 15.07
N LEU A 238 -2.25 -20.39 13.81
CA LEU A 238 -2.89 -19.18 13.31
C LEU A 238 -4.41 -19.24 13.49
N THR A 239 -5.05 -20.37 13.13
CA THR A 239 -6.50 -20.52 13.26
C THR A 239 -6.95 -20.35 14.72
N LYS A 240 -6.22 -20.93 15.68
CA LYS A 240 -6.52 -20.75 17.11
C LYS A 240 -6.36 -19.29 17.54
N SER A 241 -5.26 -18.65 17.12
CA SER A 241 -4.97 -17.25 17.45
C SER A 241 -6.03 -16.30 16.89
N LEU A 242 -6.40 -16.44 15.62
CA LEU A 242 -7.43 -15.62 15.00
C LEU A 242 -8.78 -15.80 15.68
N SER A 243 -9.22 -17.04 15.91
CA SER A 243 -10.50 -17.30 16.58
C SER A 243 -10.57 -16.71 17.99
N LEU A 244 -9.47 -16.72 18.74
CA LEU A 244 -9.41 -16.11 20.07
C LEU A 244 -9.47 -14.59 19.97
N LEU A 245 -8.72 -13.99 19.06
CA LEU A 245 -8.68 -12.54 18.85
C LEU A 245 -10.03 -11.99 18.36
N GLU A 246 -10.71 -12.70 17.46
CA GLU A 246 -12.08 -12.37 17.03
C GLU A 246 -13.09 -12.51 18.16
N LYS A 247 -13.05 -13.63 18.90
CA LYS A 247 -13.94 -13.86 20.06
C LYS A 247 -13.81 -12.80 21.14
N LYS A 248 -12.61 -12.27 21.37
CA LYS A 248 -12.34 -11.16 22.30
C LYS A 248 -12.59 -9.79 21.70
N SER A 249 -13.07 -9.70 20.47
CA SER A 249 -13.27 -8.43 19.74
C SER A 249 -11.99 -7.57 19.70
N ILE A 250 -10.83 -8.20 19.60
CA ILE A 250 -9.53 -7.51 19.44
C ILE A 250 -9.25 -7.22 17.98
N ILE A 251 -9.67 -8.11 17.09
CA ILE A 251 -9.57 -7.93 15.63
C ILE A 251 -10.95 -8.14 14.99
N THR A 252 -11.13 -7.57 13.82
CA THR A 252 -12.30 -7.82 12.95
C THR A 252 -11.81 -8.20 11.55
N TYR A 253 -12.56 -9.08 10.91
CA TYR A 253 -12.35 -9.42 9.51
C TYR A 253 -13.24 -8.57 8.63
N ARG A 254 -12.65 -7.90 7.66
CA ARG A 254 -13.35 -7.08 6.66
C ARG A 254 -13.46 -7.85 5.35
N SER A 255 -14.62 -8.40 5.07
CA SER A 255 -14.88 -9.25 3.90
C SER A 255 -14.64 -8.52 2.57
N PHE A 256 -15.02 -7.24 2.48
CA PHE A 256 -14.86 -6.42 1.26
C PHE A 256 -13.40 -6.17 0.86
N ASN A 257 -12.45 -6.19 1.82
CA ASN A 257 -11.03 -6.01 1.57
C ASN A 257 -10.22 -7.31 1.74
N ASN A 258 -10.86 -8.41 2.19
CA ASN A 258 -10.19 -9.65 2.58
C ASN A 258 -9.03 -9.40 3.55
N GLU A 259 -9.27 -8.64 4.64
CA GLU A 259 -8.22 -8.28 5.59
C GLU A 259 -8.68 -8.33 7.04
N TYR A 260 -7.77 -8.72 7.93
CA TYR A 260 -7.91 -8.54 9.36
C TYR A 260 -7.47 -7.15 9.79
N ARG A 261 -8.28 -6.51 10.63
CA ARG A 261 -7.97 -5.22 11.23
C ARG A 261 -8.02 -5.29 12.74
N VAL A 262 -7.10 -4.58 13.40
CA VAL A 262 -7.19 -4.35 14.83
C VAL A 262 -8.41 -3.48 15.11
N TRP A 263 -9.25 -3.93 16.04
CA TRP A 263 -10.50 -3.27 16.37
C TRP A 263 -10.31 -2.20 17.44
N GLN A 264 -10.89 -1.04 17.24
CA GLN A 264 -10.74 0.12 18.13
C GLN A 264 -11.70 0.16 19.31
N GLY A 265 -12.52 -0.87 19.50
CA GLY A 265 -13.48 -0.92 20.60
C GLY A 265 -14.68 0.04 20.48
N SER A 266 -15.03 0.44 19.26
CA SER A 266 -16.29 1.15 19.03
C SER A 266 -17.45 0.17 19.12
N ASP A 267 -18.45 0.44 19.94
CA ASP A 267 -19.70 -0.34 20.04
C ASP A 267 -20.59 -0.21 18.78
N PHE A 268 -20.11 0.52 17.76
CA PHE A 268 -20.80 0.71 16.51
C PHE A 268 -20.55 -0.46 15.57
N ASP A 269 -21.54 -1.33 15.43
CA ASP A 269 -21.56 -2.39 14.43
C ASP A 269 -21.76 -1.79 13.04
N PHE A 270 -20.63 -1.52 12.35
CA PHE A 270 -20.65 -0.91 11.03
C PHE A 270 -21.35 -1.81 10.00
N GLU A 271 -21.15 -3.14 10.07
CA GLU A 271 -21.77 -4.06 9.10
C GLU A 271 -23.28 -4.14 9.29
N GLN A 272 -23.74 -4.19 10.55
CA GLN A 272 -25.17 -4.16 10.85
C GLN A 272 -25.81 -2.82 10.46
N SER A 273 -25.14 -1.71 10.75
CA SER A 273 -25.62 -0.40 10.36
C SER A 273 -25.61 -0.20 8.85
N LEU A 274 -24.56 -0.64 8.16
CA LEU A 274 -24.48 -0.61 6.70
C LEU A 274 -25.56 -1.46 6.04
N SER A 275 -25.79 -2.69 6.52
CA SER A 275 -26.84 -3.56 6.00
C SER A 275 -28.24 -3.01 6.28
N HIS A 276 -28.44 -2.34 7.43
CA HIS A 276 -29.69 -1.66 7.76
C HIS A 276 -29.93 -0.47 6.83
N GLU A 277 -28.92 0.38 6.62
CA GLU A 277 -29.02 1.52 5.69
C GLU A 277 -29.20 1.06 4.24
N LEU A 278 -28.47 0.04 3.79
CA LEU A 278 -28.67 -0.55 2.46
C LEU A 278 -30.06 -1.13 2.26
N ALA A 279 -30.64 -1.74 3.30
CA ALA A 279 -32.01 -2.27 3.24
C ALA A 279 -33.08 -1.17 3.20
N GLN A 280 -32.76 0.04 3.66
CA GLN A 280 -33.64 1.22 3.59
C GLN A 280 -33.55 1.98 2.25
N LEU A 281 -32.50 1.75 1.45
CA LEU A 281 -32.34 2.36 0.15
C LEU A 281 -33.34 1.74 -0.84
N GLU A 282 -34.49 2.39 -1.04
CA GLU A 282 -35.53 1.96 -1.99
C GLU A 282 -35.06 2.02 -3.44
N SER A 283 -34.16 2.95 -3.77
CA SER A 283 -33.50 3.04 -5.09
C SER A 283 -32.13 3.71 -4.96
N PHE A 284 -31.08 3.05 -5.39
CA PHE A 284 -29.74 3.60 -5.45
C PHE A 284 -29.27 3.76 -6.89
N ASP A 285 -29.03 5.00 -7.31
CA ASP A 285 -28.44 5.31 -8.61
C ASP A 285 -26.95 5.60 -8.44
N LEU A 286 -26.13 4.56 -8.61
CA LEU A 286 -24.68 4.64 -8.49
C LEU A 286 -24.07 5.69 -9.44
N ALA A 287 -24.60 5.83 -10.65
CA ALA A 287 -24.08 6.80 -11.62
C ALA A 287 -24.34 8.24 -11.17
N HIS A 288 -25.52 8.50 -10.61
CA HIS A 288 -25.89 9.80 -10.07
C HIS A 288 -24.97 10.17 -8.88
N GLU A 289 -24.79 9.27 -7.93
CA GLU A 289 -23.95 9.50 -6.75
C GLU A 289 -22.47 9.69 -7.12
N LEU A 290 -21.95 8.87 -8.02
CA LEU A 290 -20.57 9.03 -8.50
C LEU A 290 -20.37 10.35 -9.25
N ASN A 291 -21.31 10.80 -10.06
CA ASN A 291 -21.23 12.10 -10.73
C ASN A 291 -21.26 13.27 -9.75
N SER A 292 -21.99 13.13 -8.63
CA SER A 292 -22.08 14.15 -7.58
C SER A 292 -20.84 14.19 -6.69
N LEU A 293 -20.40 13.04 -6.20
CA LEU A 293 -19.35 12.94 -5.17
C LEU A 293 -17.94 12.82 -5.77
N MET A 294 -17.80 12.18 -6.92
CA MET A 294 -16.52 11.87 -7.54
C MET A 294 -16.62 11.87 -9.08
N PRO A 295 -16.92 13.02 -9.71
CA PRO A 295 -17.06 13.09 -11.14
C PRO A 295 -15.77 12.65 -11.85
N PRO A 296 -15.89 11.94 -12.99
CA PRO A 296 -14.71 11.46 -13.70
C PRO A 296 -13.91 12.62 -14.29
N LEU A 297 -12.60 12.45 -14.36
CA LEU A 297 -11.74 13.44 -15.00
C LEU A 297 -12.04 13.53 -16.50
N PRO A 298 -12.04 14.75 -17.09
CA PRO A 298 -12.23 14.92 -18.52
C PRO A 298 -11.17 14.15 -19.32
N LEU A 299 -11.58 13.51 -20.41
CA LEU A 299 -10.65 12.81 -21.30
C LEU A 299 -9.80 13.83 -22.09
N VAL A 300 -8.50 13.62 -22.10
CA VAL A 300 -7.57 14.47 -22.88
C VAL A 300 -7.35 13.87 -24.26
N ALA A 301 -7.70 14.63 -25.31
CA ALA A 301 -7.41 14.28 -26.69
C ALA A 301 -5.91 14.49 -27.00
N LYS A 302 -5.04 13.62 -26.43
CA LYS A 302 -3.57 13.78 -26.42
C LYS A 302 -3.00 14.03 -27.82
N ARG A 303 -3.36 13.21 -28.80
CA ARG A 303 -2.83 13.31 -30.17
C ARG A 303 -3.18 14.65 -30.82
N TYR A 304 -4.43 15.08 -30.67
CA TYR A 304 -4.88 16.38 -31.19
C TYR A 304 -4.20 17.53 -30.46
N SER A 305 -4.11 17.46 -29.13
CA SER A 305 -3.50 18.50 -28.31
C SER A 305 -2.02 18.71 -28.66
N VAL A 306 -1.28 17.62 -28.92
CA VAL A 306 0.12 17.68 -29.34
C VAL A 306 0.25 18.29 -30.75
N THR A 307 -0.59 17.92 -31.71
CA THR A 307 -0.50 18.40 -33.09
C THR A 307 -0.97 19.84 -33.25
N SER A 308 -1.97 20.27 -32.48
CA SER A 308 -2.55 21.61 -32.56
C SER A 308 -1.89 22.63 -31.61
N GLY A 309 -1.07 22.17 -30.65
CA GLY A 309 -0.50 23.01 -29.60
C GLY A 309 -1.52 23.53 -28.58
N THR A 310 -2.77 23.04 -28.62
CA THR A 310 -3.85 23.47 -27.70
C THR A 310 -4.41 22.27 -26.96
N LEU A 311 -4.54 22.38 -25.63
CA LEU A 311 -5.14 21.34 -24.82
C LEU A 311 -6.64 21.19 -25.15
N ARG A 312 -7.03 20.02 -25.66
CA ARG A 312 -8.43 19.65 -25.88
C ARG A 312 -8.85 18.60 -24.91
N THR A 313 -9.92 18.90 -24.16
CA THR A 313 -10.56 17.96 -23.23
C THR A 313 -11.96 17.65 -23.66
N ILE A 314 -12.39 16.42 -23.40
CA ILE A 314 -13.76 15.94 -23.65
C ILE A 314 -14.38 15.73 -22.27
N PRO A 315 -15.46 16.45 -21.91
CA PRO A 315 -16.15 16.25 -20.66
C PRO A 315 -16.64 14.81 -20.55
N SER A 316 -16.51 14.24 -19.34
CA SER A 316 -16.89 12.85 -19.07
C SER A 316 -17.82 12.77 -17.87
N GLN A 317 -18.75 11.79 -17.89
CA GLN A 317 -19.65 11.51 -16.79
C GLN A 317 -19.98 10.02 -16.73
N TYR A 318 -20.34 9.54 -15.53
CA TYR A 318 -20.85 8.18 -15.37
C TYR A 318 -22.29 8.08 -15.88
N LEU A 319 -22.60 6.94 -16.47
CA LEU A 319 -23.91 6.66 -17.05
C LEU A 319 -24.39 5.27 -16.61
N ALA A 320 -25.56 5.18 -15.99
CA ALA A 320 -26.19 3.91 -15.71
C ALA A 320 -26.84 3.33 -16.97
N GLU A 321 -26.89 2.00 -17.08
CA GLU A 321 -27.55 1.30 -18.20
C GLU A 321 -29.05 1.66 -18.30
N SER A 322 -29.71 1.91 -17.17
CA SER A 322 -31.10 2.38 -17.10
C SER A 322 -31.31 3.73 -17.73
N MET A 323 -30.39 4.67 -17.48
CA MET A 323 -30.44 6.03 -18.06
C MET A 323 -30.23 5.99 -19.57
N LEU A 324 -29.36 5.12 -20.05
CA LEU A 324 -29.15 4.93 -21.49
C LEU A 324 -30.44 4.45 -22.18
N ILE A 325 -31.17 3.54 -21.54
CA ILE A 325 -32.43 2.99 -22.10
C ILE A 325 -33.60 3.99 -22.05
N SER A 326 -33.65 4.82 -21.01
CA SER A 326 -34.73 5.84 -20.86
C SER A 326 -34.60 7.03 -21.80
N GLY A 327 -33.45 7.18 -22.45
CA GLY A 327 -33.16 8.26 -23.40
C GLY A 327 -32.09 9.20 -22.87
N LEU A 328 -30.99 9.29 -23.61
CA LEU A 328 -29.86 10.17 -23.29
C LEU A 328 -30.11 11.53 -23.97
N ASP A 329 -30.17 12.57 -23.17
CA ASP A 329 -30.15 13.94 -23.71
C ASP A 329 -28.70 14.30 -24.05
N VAL A 330 -28.38 14.31 -25.34
CA VAL A 330 -27.00 14.47 -25.82
C VAL A 330 -26.92 15.74 -26.65
N ASP A 331 -26.02 16.62 -26.23
CA ASP A 331 -25.65 17.76 -27.07
C ASP A 331 -24.87 17.28 -28.32
N GLN A 332 -25.49 17.35 -29.46
CA GLN A 332 -24.89 16.94 -30.75
C GLN A 332 -23.77 17.87 -31.22
N SER A 333 -23.60 19.04 -30.60
CA SER A 333 -22.63 20.06 -31.03
C SER A 333 -21.25 19.87 -30.38
N THR A 334 -21.18 19.22 -29.23
CA THR A 334 -19.93 19.08 -28.47
C THR A 334 -19.57 17.60 -28.23
N PRO A 335 -18.25 17.23 -28.32
CA PRO A 335 -17.84 15.89 -27.99
C PRO A 335 -18.05 15.61 -26.50
N GLN A 336 -18.64 14.45 -26.20
CA GLN A 336 -18.89 13.99 -24.83
C GLN A 336 -18.44 12.53 -24.63
N ALA A 337 -18.07 12.17 -23.42
CA ALA A 337 -17.68 10.82 -23.06
C ALA A 337 -18.51 10.29 -21.88
N PHE A 338 -19.04 9.10 -22.04
CA PHE A 338 -19.82 8.41 -21.01
C PHE A 338 -19.11 7.17 -20.53
N LEU A 339 -18.94 7.06 -19.21
CA LEU A 339 -18.39 5.89 -18.54
C LEU A 339 -19.56 5.02 -18.09
N LEU A 340 -19.85 3.98 -18.87
CA LEU A 340 -21.02 3.15 -18.68
C LEU A 340 -20.83 2.16 -17.53
N LEU A 341 -21.70 2.26 -16.52
CA LEU A 341 -21.84 1.35 -15.41
C LEU A 341 -22.98 0.37 -15.71
N LYS A 342 -22.67 -0.91 -15.85
CA LYS A 342 -23.64 -1.96 -16.11
C LYS A 342 -23.83 -2.85 -14.89
N ASN A 343 -25.06 -3.35 -14.71
CA ASN A 343 -25.41 -4.24 -13.59
C ASN A 343 -25.13 -5.72 -13.89
N SER A 344 -24.62 -6.06 -15.06
CA SER A 344 -24.34 -7.44 -15.48
C SER A 344 -23.17 -7.48 -16.45
N GLN A 345 -22.53 -8.66 -16.58
CA GLN A 345 -21.40 -8.84 -17.51
C GLN A 345 -21.75 -8.57 -18.98
N LYS A 346 -23.03 -8.66 -19.36
CA LYS A 346 -23.49 -8.39 -20.72
C LYS A 346 -24.49 -7.26 -20.74
N LEU A 347 -24.28 -6.28 -21.62
CA LEU A 347 -25.23 -5.22 -21.90
C LEU A 347 -26.56 -5.80 -22.45
N LYS A 348 -27.66 -5.20 -22.03
CA LYS A 348 -28.97 -5.55 -22.59
C LYS A 348 -29.01 -5.21 -24.08
N PRO A 349 -29.71 -6.01 -24.94
CA PRO A 349 -29.79 -5.75 -26.37
C PRO A 349 -30.33 -4.35 -26.74
N ALA A 350 -31.22 -3.80 -25.90
CA ALA A 350 -31.76 -2.45 -26.07
C ALA A 350 -30.67 -1.38 -25.91
N ALA A 351 -29.80 -1.50 -24.89
CA ALA A 351 -28.71 -0.58 -24.66
C ALA A 351 -27.68 -0.62 -25.80
N LEU A 352 -27.31 -1.80 -26.27
CA LEU A 352 -26.42 -1.99 -27.42
C LEU A 352 -26.98 -1.28 -28.69
N LYS A 353 -28.27 -1.41 -28.96
CA LYS A 353 -28.90 -0.76 -30.11
C LYS A 353 -28.87 0.77 -30.03
N ILE A 354 -28.99 1.32 -28.82
CA ILE A 354 -28.90 2.77 -28.59
C ILE A 354 -27.46 3.24 -28.80
N ILE A 355 -26.48 2.54 -28.23
CA ILE A 355 -25.06 2.89 -28.37
C ILE A 355 -24.64 2.90 -29.83
N THR A 356 -25.08 1.92 -30.63
CA THR A 356 -24.79 1.88 -32.09
C THR A 356 -25.43 2.97 -32.89
N GLY A 357 -26.46 3.62 -32.37
CA GLY A 357 -27.17 4.75 -33.01
C GLY A 357 -26.71 6.13 -32.54
N LEU A 358 -25.76 6.22 -31.63
CA LEU A 358 -25.23 7.51 -31.12
C LEU A 358 -24.41 8.24 -32.17
N PRO A 359 -24.39 9.59 -32.16
CA PRO A 359 -23.55 10.40 -33.05
C PRO A 359 -22.06 10.11 -32.87
N GLU A 360 -21.25 10.32 -33.92
CA GLU A 360 -19.80 10.05 -33.93
C GLU A 360 -18.99 10.86 -32.90
N ASN A 361 -19.51 11.95 -32.39
CA ASN A 361 -18.91 12.80 -31.38
C ASN A 361 -19.14 12.27 -29.93
N ILE A 362 -19.89 11.19 -29.78
CA ILE A 362 -20.16 10.56 -28.48
C ILE A 362 -19.33 9.31 -28.29
N ILE A 363 -18.61 9.28 -27.18
CA ILE A 363 -17.77 8.14 -26.78
C ILE A 363 -18.44 7.44 -25.61
N VAL A 364 -18.69 6.14 -25.72
CA VAL A 364 -19.18 5.32 -24.60
C VAL A 364 -18.11 4.29 -24.25
N LEU A 365 -17.63 4.33 -23.01
CA LEU A 365 -16.61 3.43 -22.49
C LEU A 365 -17.24 2.51 -21.43
N ASP A 366 -17.09 1.21 -21.60
CA ASP A 366 -17.51 0.22 -20.60
C ASP A 366 -16.41 0.08 -19.54
N VAL A 367 -16.69 0.51 -18.32
CA VAL A 367 -15.74 0.50 -17.18
C VAL A 367 -16.15 -0.42 -16.06
N SER A 368 -17.24 -1.16 -16.20
CA SER A 368 -17.80 -1.99 -15.12
C SER A 368 -16.87 -3.12 -14.69
N SER A 369 -16.07 -3.67 -15.61
CA SER A 369 -15.11 -4.74 -15.31
C SER A 369 -13.88 -4.24 -14.52
N ASP A 370 -13.55 -2.96 -14.67
CA ASP A 370 -12.35 -2.39 -14.05
C ASP A 370 -12.63 -1.82 -12.65
N LEU A 371 -13.89 -1.52 -12.35
CA LEU A 371 -14.29 -0.98 -11.05
C LEU A 371 -14.53 -2.04 -9.98
N GLY A 372 -14.49 -3.35 -10.32
CA GLY A 372 -14.73 -4.43 -9.38
C GLY A 372 -16.12 -4.36 -8.72
N ILE A 373 -17.10 -3.80 -9.42
CA ILE A 373 -18.49 -3.72 -8.97
C ILE A 373 -19.14 -5.06 -9.35
N GLU A 374 -19.14 -6.01 -8.42
CA GLU A 374 -19.99 -7.21 -8.45
C GLU A 374 -21.25 -6.99 -7.62
#